data_60025e20140816ccde3e582ba394f155
#
_entry.id   60025e20140816ccde3e582ba394f155
#
_cell.length_a   1.000
_cell.length_b   1.000
_cell.length_c   1.000
_cell.angle_alpha   90.00
_cell.angle_beta   90.00
_cell.angle_gamma   90.00
#
_symmetry.space_group_name_H-M   'P 1'
#
loop_
_entity.id
_entity.type
_entity.pdbx_description
1 polymer ?
#
loop_
_entity_poly.entity_id
_entity_poly.type
_entity_poly.pdbx_seq_one_letter_code
_entity_poly.pdbx_strand_id
1 'polypeptide(L)'
;MPHHVPPGRDLRLRGRVFAPGETGLMAIINRTPDSFYDQGMFLDDDVALDAVDRAVHDGADAVDLGGVRAGPGPEVSAAEEERRVVPFLRAVRERYPDLIISVDTWRASVADASCAAGADIVNDAWAGHDPELTSVAAQWGAAYICAHTGGHPPRTDPHRVRYTDVLGQAVADLLDQAERAVQAGVREDGLLIDAAQDFGKNSYHSLRLTGGVATLVETGWPVLLAVSNKKFIAETLGLDGKKSDRVTGTLTTTAVAAWEGVRLVRAHDVAATRQVLDMVAGLRSGVPALARRALA
;
A
#
# COMPACT_ATOMS: atom_id res chain seq x y z
N MET A 1 -18.47 -23.41 -8.40
CA MET A 1 -17.06 -23.85 -8.51
C MET A 1 -16.24 -22.92 -7.65
N PRO A 2 -15.22 -23.38 -6.90
CA PRO A 2 -14.35 -22.45 -6.18
C PRO A 2 -13.67 -21.52 -7.18
N HIS A 3 -13.59 -20.25 -6.85
CA HIS A 3 -12.92 -19.24 -7.70
C HIS A 3 -11.44 -19.58 -7.75
N HIS A 4 -10.92 -19.80 -8.95
CA HIS A 4 -9.50 -20.11 -9.14
C HIS A 4 -8.67 -18.83 -9.05
N VAL A 5 -7.79 -18.75 -8.07
CA VAL A 5 -6.75 -17.70 -8.03
C VAL A 5 -5.61 -18.15 -8.92
N PRO A 6 -5.13 -17.28 -9.82
CA PRO A 6 -3.95 -17.60 -10.62
C PRO A 6 -2.77 -18.01 -9.72
N PRO A 7 -1.94 -18.97 -10.15
CA PRO A 7 -0.70 -19.26 -9.45
C PRO A 7 0.18 -18.01 -9.43
N GLY A 8 0.82 -17.75 -8.32
CA GLY A 8 1.67 -16.59 -8.14
C GLY A 8 2.73 -16.86 -7.07
N ARG A 9 3.63 -15.89 -6.88
CA ARG A 9 4.66 -15.96 -5.85
C ARG A 9 4.05 -15.82 -4.46
N ASP A 10 4.62 -16.50 -3.48
CA ASP A 10 4.39 -16.18 -2.08
C ASP A 10 4.89 -14.77 -1.78
N LEU A 11 4.23 -14.07 -0.87
CA LEU A 11 4.73 -12.82 -0.30
C LEU A 11 5.18 -13.09 1.13
N ARG A 12 6.46 -12.81 1.43
CA ARG A 12 7.04 -13.00 2.76
C ARG A 12 7.42 -11.67 3.39
N LEU A 13 6.72 -11.30 4.44
CA LEU A 13 6.94 -10.07 5.19
C LEU A 13 7.19 -10.43 6.66
N ARG A 14 8.33 -10.06 7.20
CA ARG A 14 8.70 -10.32 8.62
C ARG A 14 8.31 -11.72 9.12
N GLY A 15 8.71 -12.75 8.37
CA GLY A 15 8.46 -14.15 8.75
C GLY A 15 7.03 -14.65 8.48
N ARG A 16 6.06 -13.79 8.19
CA ARG A 16 4.73 -14.17 7.75
C ARG A 16 4.69 -14.40 6.24
N VAL A 17 4.00 -15.46 5.83
CA VAL A 17 3.78 -15.82 4.43
C VAL A 17 2.33 -15.52 4.08
N PHE A 18 2.14 -14.76 3.01
CA PHE A 18 0.82 -14.55 2.39
C PHE A 18 0.80 -15.37 1.09
N ALA A 19 0.11 -16.50 1.11
CA ALA A 19 0.00 -17.39 -0.05
C ALA A 19 -0.93 -16.81 -1.14
N PRO A 20 -0.84 -17.26 -2.41
CA PRO A 20 -1.81 -16.90 -3.44
C PRO A 20 -3.25 -17.14 -2.95
N GLY A 21 -4.07 -16.09 -3.04
CA GLY A 21 -5.45 -16.12 -2.55
C GLY A 21 -5.66 -15.65 -1.10
N GLU A 22 -4.60 -15.42 -0.37
CA GLU A 22 -4.65 -14.71 0.92
C GLU A 22 -4.42 -13.21 0.68
N THR A 23 -5.24 -12.37 1.31
CA THR A 23 -5.11 -10.91 1.23
C THR A 23 -4.84 -10.34 2.61
N GLY A 24 -3.66 -9.72 2.78
CA GLY A 24 -3.28 -8.98 3.97
C GLY A 24 -3.87 -7.57 3.98
N LEU A 25 -3.86 -6.95 5.15
CA LEU A 25 -4.36 -5.59 5.40
C LEU A 25 -3.28 -4.71 6.03
N MET A 26 -2.93 -3.62 5.34
CA MET A 26 -1.97 -2.62 5.76
C MET A 26 -2.72 -1.34 6.16
N ALA A 27 -2.57 -0.92 7.41
CA ALA A 27 -3.18 0.31 7.92
C ALA A 27 -2.33 1.54 7.58
N ILE A 28 -2.98 2.62 7.17
CA ILE A 28 -2.34 3.90 6.86
C ILE A 28 -2.19 4.72 8.15
N ILE A 29 -0.96 5.09 8.51
CA ILE A 29 -0.64 5.96 9.64
C ILE A 29 0.18 7.15 9.13
N ASN A 30 -0.47 8.29 8.93
CA ASN A 30 0.20 9.49 8.41
C ASN A 30 0.75 10.35 9.55
N ARG A 31 2.06 10.66 9.50
CA ARG A 31 2.77 11.57 10.40
C ARG A 31 2.92 12.96 9.77
N THR A 32 1.82 13.52 9.26
CA THR A 32 1.83 14.80 8.54
C THR A 32 0.87 15.81 9.16
N PRO A 33 1.28 17.11 9.32
CA PRO A 33 0.43 18.16 9.89
C PRO A 33 -0.86 18.39 9.11
N ASP A 34 -0.84 18.12 7.82
CA ASP A 34 -1.90 18.41 6.85
C ASP A 34 -2.49 17.11 6.25
N SER A 35 -2.47 16.02 7.00
CA SER A 35 -3.13 14.80 6.56
C SER A 35 -4.61 15.07 6.28
N PHE A 36 -5.03 14.74 5.06
CA PHE A 36 -6.41 14.98 4.63
C PHE A 36 -7.44 14.13 5.35
N TYR A 37 -7.03 13.03 5.95
CA TYR A 37 -7.94 12.11 6.62
C TYR A 37 -8.06 12.39 8.11
N ASP A 38 -6.94 12.65 8.77
CA ASP A 38 -6.80 12.79 10.22
C ASP A 38 -6.52 14.23 10.69
N GLN A 39 -6.47 15.20 9.73
CA GLN A 39 -6.26 16.63 10.02
C GLN A 39 -5.02 16.95 10.88
N GLY A 40 -3.95 16.14 10.74
CA GLY A 40 -2.72 16.30 11.51
C GLY A 40 -2.78 15.75 12.94
N MET A 41 -3.82 14.99 13.29
CA MET A 41 -4.01 14.40 14.61
C MET A 41 -2.82 13.54 15.08
N PHE A 42 -2.13 12.88 14.14
CA PHE A 42 -1.05 11.94 14.45
C PHE A 42 0.36 12.57 14.46
N LEU A 43 0.46 13.89 14.70
CA LEU A 43 1.74 14.52 15.05
C LEU A 43 2.11 14.28 16.52
N ASP A 44 1.11 14.15 17.39
CA ASP A 44 1.29 13.70 18.75
C ASP A 44 1.59 12.21 18.77
N ASP A 45 2.70 11.81 19.38
CA ASP A 45 3.16 10.41 19.38
C ASP A 45 2.20 9.49 20.11
N ASP A 46 1.56 9.93 21.19
CA ASP A 46 0.59 9.13 21.93
C ASP A 46 -0.67 8.87 21.10
N VAL A 47 -1.19 9.91 20.44
CA VAL A 47 -2.36 9.78 19.55
C VAL A 47 -2.06 8.87 18.35
N ALA A 48 -0.85 8.97 17.81
CA ALA A 48 -0.43 8.11 16.71
C ALA A 48 -0.23 6.65 17.14
N LEU A 49 0.33 6.41 18.34
CA LEU A 49 0.44 5.06 18.91
C LEU A 49 -0.94 4.45 19.20
N ASP A 50 -1.88 5.23 19.71
CA ASP A 50 -3.28 4.81 19.88
C ASP A 50 -3.93 4.42 18.53
N ALA A 51 -3.55 5.08 17.44
CA ALA A 51 -4.03 4.71 16.11
C ALA A 51 -3.43 3.38 15.64
N VAL A 52 -2.16 3.11 15.95
CA VAL A 52 -1.54 1.81 15.70
C VAL A 52 -2.21 0.73 16.56
N ASP A 53 -2.47 1.00 17.84
CA ASP A 53 -3.17 0.07 18.74
C ASP A 53 -4.55 -0.32 18.18
N ARG A 54 -5.32 0.68 17.73
CA ARG A 54 -6.61 0.43 17.09
C ARG A 54 -6.46 -0.38 15.80
N ALA A 55 -5.50 -0.03 14.95
CA ALA A 55 -5.26 -0.76 13.70
C ALA A 55 -4.94 -2.24 13.94
N VAL A 56 -4.08 -2.52 14.92
CA VAL A 56 -3.72 -3.91 15.32
C VAL A 56 -4.94 -4.63 15.90
N HIS A 57 -5.69 -3.96 16.81
CA HIS A 57 -6.92 -4.51 17.39
C HIS A 57 -7.95 -4.86 16.31
N ASP A 58 -8.11 -4.00 15.32
CA ASP A 58 -9.07 -4.14 14.21
C ASP A 58 -8.59 -5.14 13.14
N GLY A 59 -7.40 -5.72 13.31
CA GLY A 59 -6.90 -6.81 12.50
C GLY A 59 -6.02 -6.39 11.31
N ALA A 60 -5.29 -5.28 11.43
CA ALA A 60 -4.23 -4.97 10.48
C ALA A 60 -3.08 -5.99 10.60
N ASP A 61 -2.58 -6.43 9.46
CA ASP A 61 -1.41 -7.30 9.36
C ASP A 61 -0.11 -6.48 9.32
N ALA A 62 -0.21 -5.23 8.86
CA ALA A 62 0.89 -4.28 8.73
C ALA A 62 0.41 -2.85 9.00
N VAL A 63 1.35 -1.95 9.31
CA VAL A 63 1.16 -0.50 9.30
C VAL A 63 2.09 0.15 8.29
N ASP A 64 1.63 1.23 7.64
CA ASP A 64 2.42 2.00 6.68
C ASP A 64 2.57 3.44 7.16
N LEU A 65 3.80 3.83 7.47
CA LEU A 65 4.13 5.09 8.11
C LEU A 65 4.63 6.10 7.07
N GLY A 66 3.89 7.20 6.88
CA GLY A 66 4.25 8.26 5.94
C GLY A 66 4.52 9.59 6.63
N GLY A 67 5.69 10.19 6.39
CA GLY A 67 6.11 11.50 6.93
C GLY A 67 5.78 12.69 6.03
N VAL A 68 5.42 12.43 4.77
CA VAL A 68 5.13 13.46 3.75
C VAL A 68 3.84 13.12 3.01
N ARG A 69 2.97 14.12 2.89
CA ARG A 69 1.75 13.98 2.12
C ARG A 69 2.04 13.73 0.64
N ALA A 70 1.33 12.78 0.03
CA ALA A 70 1.50 12.44 -1.38
C ALA A 70 1.10 13.54 -2.37
N GLY A 71 0.15 14.42 -2.02
CA GLY A 71 -0.30 15.52 -2.89
C GLY A 71 0.61 16.74 -2.86
N PRO A 72 0.38 17.71 -3.78
CA PRO A 72 1.08 18.99 -3.79
C PRO A 72 0.97 19.71 -2.44
N GLY A 73 2.00 20.49 -2.10
CA GLY A 73 2.06 21.25 -0.84
C GLY A 73 3.47 21.79 -0.57
N PRO A 74 3.69 22.41 0.60
CA PRO A 74 5.02 22.89 0.98
C PRO A 74 6.08 21.82 0.89
N GLU A 75 7.30 22.18 0.55
CA GLU A 75 8.43 21.25 0.51
C GLU A 75 8.73 20.74 1.92
N VAL A 76 8.99 19.44 2.03
CA VAL A 76 9.44 18.78 3.25
C VAL A 76 10.80 18.18 2.96
N SER A 77 11.84 18.57 3.70
CA SER A 77 13.19 18.03 3.53
C SER A 77 13.27 16.57 4.01
N ALA A 78 14.29 15.83 3.55
CA ALA A 78 14.56 14.47 4.04
C ALA A 78 14.76 14.45 5.56
N ALA A 79 15.54 15.39 6.10
CA ALA A 79 15.77 15.50 7.55
C ALA A 79 14.48 15.74 8.36
N GLU A 80 13.54 16.52 7.80
CA GLU A 80 12.24 16.73 8.43
C GLU A 80 11.36 15.47 8.36
N GLU A 81 11.39 14.75 7.24
CA GLU A 81 10.68 13.49 7.09
C GLU A 81 11.23 12.42 8.04
N GLU A 82 12.56 12.27 8.14
CA GLU A 82 13.22 11.38 9.10
C GLU A 82 12.81 11.71 10.54
N ARG A 83 12.81 12.99 10.91
CA ARG A 83 12.41 13.45 12.24
C ARG A 83 10.97 13.09 12.59
N ARG A 84 10.07 13.04 11.61
CA ARG A 84 8.66 12.67 11.81
C ARG A 84 8.44 11.16 11.91
N VAL A 85 9.19 10.38 11.13
CA VAL A 85 8.93 8.96 10.94
C VAL A 85 9.79 8.07 11.83
N VAL A 86 11.11 8.32 11.87
CA VAL A 86 12.06 7.36 12.47
C VAL A 86 11.89 7.19 13.98
N PRO A 87 11.71 8.24 14.80
CA PRO A 87 11.45 8.06 16.23
C PRO A 87 10.14 7.31 16.50
N PHE A 88 9.10 7.63 15.74
CA PHE A 88 7.80 7.00 15.87
C PHE A 88 7.85 5.52 15.45
N LEU A 89 8.57 5.20 14.38
CA LEU A 89 8.78 3.82 13.94
C LEU A 89 9.44 2.98 15.03
N ARG A 90 10.45 3.53 15.72
CA ARG A 90 11.10 2.85 16.86
C ARG A 90 10.09 2.58 17.97
N ALA A 91 9.27 3.56 18.34
CA ALA A 91 8.24 3.38 19.36
C ALA A 91 7.22 2.29 18.98
N VAL A 92 6.77 2.26 17.70
CA VAL A 92 5.90 1.21 17.19
C VAL A 92 6.60 -0.16 17.25
N ARG A 93 7.88 -0.25 16.87
CA ARG A 93 8.65 -1.50 16.89
C ARG A 93 8.86 -2.02 18.31
N GLU A 94 9.13 -1.13 19.27
CA GLU A 94 9.26 -1.51 20.69
C GLU A 94 7.94 -2.06 21.25
N ARG A 95 6.80 -1.40 20.88
CA ARG A 95 5.47 -1.81 21.36
C ARG A 95 4.96 -3.07 20.68
N TYR A 96 5.31 -3.28 19.41
CA TYR A 96 4.88 -4.39 18.57
C TYR A 96 6.06 -5.05 17.85
N PRO A 97 6.82 -5.92 18.54
CA PRO A 97 8.03 -6.56 17.97
C PRO A 97 7.79 -7.34 16.68
N ASP A 98 6.60 -7.92 16.50
CA ASP A 98 6.28 -8.80 15.37
C ASP A 98 5.40 -8.14 14.30
N LEU A 99 4.93 -6.90 14.52
CA LEU A 99 4.12 -6.17 13.53
C LEU A 99 4.94 -5.85 12.28
N ILE A 100 4.38 -6.07 11.11
CA ILE A 100 5.00 -5.66 9.86
C ILE A 100 4.89 -4.13 9.74
N ILE A 101 6.03 -3.45 9.60
CA ILE A 101 6.11 -1.98 9.49
C ILE A 101 6.64 -1.60 8.12
N SER A 102 5.86 -0.81 7.39
CA SER A 102 6.20 -0.19 6.13
C SER A 102 6.54 1.28 6.32
N VAL A 103 7.47 1.81 5.56
CA VAL A 103 7.75 3.24 5.43
C VAL A 103 7.38 3.72 4.03
N ASP A 104 6.45 4.70 3.93
CA ASP A 104 6.04 5.36 2.67
C ASP A 104 6.99 6.54 2.42
N THR A 105 7.97 6.33 1.56
CA THR A 105 8.97 7.34 1.19
C THR A 105 9.54 7.08 -0.19
N TRP A 106 9.96 8.15 -0.88
CA TRP A 106 10.69 8.09 -2.14
C TRP A 106 12.18 8.45 -2.00
N ARG A 107 12.69 8.54 -0.77
CA ARG A 107 14.05 8.99 -0.48
C ARG A 107 14.86 7.86 0.14
N ALA A 108 15.99 7.55 -0.46
CA ALA A 108 16.89 6.49 0.00
C ALA A 108 17.38 6.74 1.44
N SER A 109 17.72 8.00 1.80
CA SER A 109 18.20 8.34 3.15
C SER A 109 17.13 8.07 4.22
N VAL A 110 15.86 8.41 3.94
CA VAL A 110 14.74 8.16 4.85
C VAL A 110 14.46 6.67 4.99
N ALA A 111 14.51 5.93 3.88
CA ALA A 111 14.36 4.49 3.87
C ALA A 111 15.47 3.80 4.68
N ASP A 112 16.72 4.21 4.51
CA ASP A 112 17.87 3.68 5.25
C ASP A 112 17.71 3.87 6.76
N ALA A 113 17.44 5.11 7.19
CA ALA A 113 17.19 5.42 8.60
C ALA A 113 15.98 4.68 9.17
N SER A 114 14.92 4.46 8.35
CA SER A 114 13.73 3.72 8.75
C SER A 114 13.99 2.21 8.87
N CYS A 115 14.72 1.62 7.94
CA CYS A 115 15.13 0.21 8.00
C CYS A 115 16.05 -0.04 9.21
N ALA A 116 17.01 0.87 9.49
CA ALA A 116 17.82 0.84 10.70
C ALA A 116 17.00 0.92 12.00
N ALA A 117 15.84 1.57 11.96
CA ALA A 117 14.90 1.66 13.06
C ALA A 117 13.90 0.48 13.12
N GLY A 118 13.93 -0.44 12.16
CA GLY A 118 13.15 -1.68 12.13
C GLY A 118 11.97 -1.71 11.14
N ALA A 119 11.99 -0.90 10.06
CA ALA A 119 11.05 -1.07 8.96
C ALA A 119 11.31 -2.39 8.21
N ASP A 120 10.24 -3.05 7.80
CA ASP A 120 10.26 -4.31 7.05
C ASP A 120 10.00 -4.12 5.57
N ILE A 121 9.34 -3.02 5.19
CA ILE A 121 8.93 -2.71 3.83
C ILE A 121 9.34 -1.27 3.49
N VAL A 122 9.92 -1.07 2.33
CA VAL A 122 10.06 0.25 1.68
C VAL A 122 8.94 0.39 0.65
N ASN A 123 7.99 1.30 0.91
CA ASN A 123 6.89 1.61 0.02
C ASN A 123 7.26 2.80 -0.85
N ASP A 124 7.75 2.52 -2.08
CA ASP A 124 8.11 3.54 -3.06
C ASP A 124 6.88 3.95 -3.88
N ALA A 125 6.12 4.90 -3.35
CA ALA A 125 4.94 5.41 -4.03
C ALA A 125 5.25 6.27 -5.28
N TRP A 126 6.54 6.50 -5.62
CA TRP A 126 6.96 7.41 -6.70
C TRP A 126 7.89 6.79 -7.74
N ALA A 127 7.76 5.48 -7.95
CA ALA A 127 8.29 4.76 -9.11
C ALA A 127 9.81 4.88 -9.32
N GLY A 128 10.59 4.74 -8.26
CA GLY A 128 12.05 4.81 -8.36
C GLY A 128 12.59 6.22 -8.65
N HIS A 129 11.89 7.26 -8.17
CA HIS A 129 12.37 8.64 -8.30
C HIS A 129 13.79 8.83 -7.74
N ASP A 130 14.09 8.20 -6.61
CA ASP A 130 15.45 8.07 -6.08
C ASP A 130 16.00 6.68 -6.49
N PRO A 131 16.98 6.63 -7.39
CA PRO A 131 17.51 5.36 -7.91
C PRO A 131 18.23 4.51 -6.85
N GLU A 132 18.63 5.09 -5.71
CA GLU A 132 19.30 4.38 -4.62
C GLU A 132 18.32 3.62 -3.72
N LEU A 133 17.02 3.89 -3.82
CA LEU A 133 16.00 3.34 -2.92
C LEU A 133 15.93 1.80 -2.95
N THR A 134 16.03 1.20 -4.14
CA THR A 134 16.06 -0.27 -4.28
C THR A 134 17.32 -0.89 -3.67
N SER A 135 18.47 -0.21 -3.78
CA SER A 135 19.72 -0.67 -3.17
C SER A 135 19.66 -0.66 -1.65
N VAL A 136 19.01 0.36 -1.08
CA VAL A 136 18.74 0.42 0.37
C VAL A 136 17.84 -0.74 0.80
N ALA A 137 16.73 -0.98 0.11
CA ALA A 137 15.85 -2.09 0.42
C ALA A 137 16.58 -3.44 0.36
N ALA A 138 17.41 -3.67 -0.66
CA ALA A 138 18.24 -4.86 -0.81
C ALA A 138 19.26 -5.01 0.32
N GLN A 139 19.96 -3.94 0.69
CA GLN A 139 20.97 -3.93 1.78
C GLN A 139 20.37 -4.38 3.11
N TRP A 140 19.17 -3.92 3.44
CA TRP A 140 18.47 -4.26 4.67
C TRP A 140 17.66 -5.56 4.58
N GLY A 141 17.56 -6.20 3.39
CA GLY A 141 16.68 -7.34 3.15
C GLY A 141 15.20 -6.99 3.31
N ALA A 142 14.85 -5.70 3.22
CA ALA A 142 13.49 -5.22 3.30
C ALA A 142 12.69 -5.63 2.07
N ALA A 143 11.37 -5.77 2.23
CA ALA A 143 10.45 -5.87 1.11
C ALA A 143 10.33 -4.52 0.40
N TYR A 144 9.90 -4.54 -0.87
CA TYR A 144 9.83 -3.34 -1.69
C TYR A 144 8.53 -3.29 -2.48
N ILE A 145 7.90 -2.13 -2.53
CA ILE A 145 6.68 -1.90 -3.31
C ILE A 145 7.03 -1.00 -4.49
N CYS A 146 6.91 -1.54 -5.71
CA CYS A 146 7.03 -0.79 -6.96
C CYS A 146 5.69 -0.16 -7.32
N ALA A 147 5.64 1.17 -7.43
CA ALA A 147 4.42 1.87 -7.83
C ALA A 147 4.54 2.45 -9.25
N HIS A 148 3.42 2.49 -9.99
CA HIS A 148 3.36 3.12 -11.31
C HIS A 148 2.84 4.55 -11.23
N THR A 149 3.69 5.53 -11.55
CA THR A 149 3.32 6.97 -11.56
C THR A 149 3.29 7.59 -12.96
N GLY A 150 3.61 6.81 -14.00
CA GLY A 150 3.75 7.32 -15.38
C GLY A 150 4.92 8.29 -15.56
N GLY A 151 5.97 8.17 -14.74
CA GLY A 151 7.19 9.00 -14.81
C GLY A 151 7.01 10.41 -14.26
N HIS A 152 5.94 10.69 -13.54
CA HIS A 152 5.73 12.00 -12.92
C HIS A 152 6.56 12.15 -11.64
N PRO A 153 7.16 13.34 -11.39
CA PRO A 153 7.89 13.61 -10.16
C PRO A 153 7.00 13.53 -8.91
N PRO A 154 7.59 13.26 -7.72
CA PRO A 154 6.86 13.21 -6.47
C PRO A 154 6.01 14.46 -6.21
N ARG A 155 4.81 14.22 -5.64
CA ARG A 155 3.89 15.26 -5.19
C ARG A 155 3.35 16.17 -6.31
N THR A 156 3.38 15.70 -7.56
CA THR A 156 2.76 16.41 -8.69
C THR A 156 1.35 15.89 -8.95
N ASP A 157 0.47 16.79 -9.38
CA ASP A 157 -0.88 16.47 -9.85
C ASP A 157 -1.02 16.98 -11.29
N PRO A 158 -0.62 16.18 -12.31
CA PRO A 158 -0.60 16.63 -13.69
C PRO A 158 -2.03 16.79 -14.25
N HIS A 159 -2.36 17.97 -14.78
CA HIS A 159 -3.70 18.31 -15.26
C HIS A 159 -4.14 17.56 -16.53
N ARG A 160 -3.22 17.02 -17.33
CA ARG A 160 -3.53 16.39 -18.63
C ARG A 160 -2.66 15.16 -18.88
N VAL A 161 -2.91 14.12 -18.11
CA VAL A 161 -2.23 12.83 -18.33
C VAL A 161 -2.85 12.12 -19.52
N ARG A 162 -2.00 11.58 -20.41
CA ARG A 162 -2.43 10.81 -21.57
C ARG A 162 -1.75 9.45 -21.57
N TYR A 163 -2.56 8.42 -21.71
CA TYR A 163 -2.13 7.05 -21.96
C TYR A 163 -2.84 6.55 -23.21
N THR A 164 -2.16 5.80 -24.07
CA THR A 164 -2.80 5.08 -25.18
C THR A 164 -3.50 3.83 -24.63
N ASP A 165 -2.81 3.10 -23.75
CA ASP A 165 -3.34 1.97 -22.98
C ASP A 165 -2.73 2.02 -21.59
N VAL A 166 -3.46 2.59 -20.64
CA VAL A 166 -2.96 2.78 -19.27
C VAL A 166 -2.70 1.44 -18.55
N LEU A 167 -3.49 0.39 -18.84
CA LEU A 167 -3.33 -0.91 -18.21
C LEU A 167 -2.10 -1.63 -18.75
N GLY A 168 -1.96 -1.74 -20.07
CA GLY A 168 -0.80 -2.37 -20.70
C GLY A 168 0.50 -1.64 -20.38
N GLN A 169 0.51 -0.30 -20.38
CA GLN A 169 1.68 0.48 -20.00
C GLN A 169 2.05 0.29 -18.52
N ALA A 170 1.06 0.34 -17.62
CA ALA A 170 1.32 0.12 -16.20
C ALA A 170 1.87 -1.29 -15.92
N VAL A 171 1.34 -2.32 -16.57
CA VAL A 171 1.86 -3.68 -16.45
C VAL A 171 3.31 -3.76 -16.93
N ALA A 172 3.60 -3.22 -18.12
CA ALA A 172 4.96 -3.25 -18.68
C ALA A 172 5.98 -2.52 -17.77
N ASP A 173 5.63 -1.31 -17.33
CA ASP A 173 6.49 -0.49 -16.47
C ASP A 173 6.72 -1.14 -15.09
N LEU A 174 5.68 -1.76 -14.50
CA LEU A 174 5.79 -2.44 -13.21
C LEU A 174 6.63 -3.72 -13.30
N LEU A 175 6.51 -4.48 -14.38
CA LEU A 175 7.35 -5.66 -14.60
C LEU A 175 8.83 -5.27 -14.74
N ASP A 176 9.13 -4.23 -15.52
CA ASP A 176 10.48 -3.71 -15.66
C ASP A 176 11.04 -3.17 -14.32
N GLN A 177 10.23 -2.46 -13.53
CA GLN A 177 10.63 -2.02 -12.18
C GLN A 177 10.91 -3.22 -11.26
N ALA A 178 10.04 -4.25 -11.27
CA ALA A 178 10.21 -5.45 -10.46
C ALA A 178 11.50 -6.20 -10.82
N GLU A 179 11.79 -6.37 -12.12
CA GLU A 179 13.01 -6.99 -12.59
C GLU A 179 14.25 -6.20 -12.17
N ARG A 180 14.24 -4.87 -12.29
CA ARG A 180 15.34 -4.02 -11.83
C ARG A 180 15.55 -4.11 -10.32
N ALA A 181 14.47 -4.14 -9.53
CA ALA A 181 14.57 -4.29 -8.07
C ALA A 181 15.21 -5.65 -7.69
N VAL A 182 14.83 -6.73 -8.36
CA VAL A 182 15.46 -8.05 -8.16
C VAL A 182 16.94 -8.04 -8.55
N GLN A 183 17.28 -7.41 -9.69
CA GLN A 183 18.68 -7.25 -10.13
C GLN A 183 19.52 -6.42 -9.14
N ALA A 184 18.89 -5.45 -8.46
CA ALA A 184 19.51 -4.68 -7.39
C ALA A 184 19.65 -5.46 -6.05
N GLY A 185 19.09 -6.69 -5.97
CA GLY A 185 19.20 -7.57 -4.81
C GLY A 185 17.98 -7.60 -3.90
N VAL A 186 16.89 -6.95 -4.25
CA VAL A 186 15.61 -7.09 -3.53
C VAL A 186 15.09 -8.52 -3.68
N ARG A 187 14.62 -9.11 -2.57
CA ARG A 187 14.11 -10.48 -2.57
C ARG A 187 12.82 -10.58 -3.41
N GLU A 188 12.73 -11.56 -4.30
CA GLU A 188 11.52 -11.79 -5.11
C GLU A 188 10.27 -12.03 -4.25
N ASP A 189 10.41 -12.76 -3.15
CA ASP A 189 9.33 -13.06 -2.21
C ASP A 189 8.99 -11.90 -1.26
N GLY A 190 9.69 -10.78 -1.37
CA GLY A 190 9.42 -9.52 -0.66
C GLY A 190 8.95 -8.40 -1.60
N LEU A 191 8.72 -8.66 -2.89
CA LEU A 191 8.40 -7.63 -3.85
C LEU A 191 6.91 -7.58 -4.18
N LEU A 192 6.34 -6.36 -4.19
CA LEU A 192 4.96 -6.10 -4.59
C LEU A 192 4.93 -5.07 -5.72
N ILE A 193 3.88 -5.13 -6.53
CA ILE A 193 3.58 -4.12 -7.56
C ILE A 193 2.27 -3.40 -7.23
N ASP A 194 2.22 -2.07 -7.48
CA ASP A 194 1.03 -1.22 -7.26
C ASP A 194 0.76 -0.36 -8.49
N ALA A 195 -0.44 -0.46 -9.05
CA ALA A 195 -0.87 0.39 -10.16
C ALA A 195 -1.02 1.88 -9.76
N ALA A 196 -0.98 2.20 -8.48
CA ALA A 196 -0.97 3.54 -7.89
C ALA A 196 -2.05 4.46 -8.50
N GLN A 197 -3.32 4.09 -8.36
CA GLN A 197 -4.46 4.89 -8.80
C GLN A 197 -4.36 6.33 -8.26
N ASP A 198 -4.78 7.31 -9.03
CA ASP A 198 -4.67 8.77 -8.81
C ASP A 198 -3.25 9.36 -8.89
N PHE A 199 -2.18 8.57 -8.91
CA PHE A 199 -0.81 9.06 -9.11
C PHE A 199 -0.49 9.15 -10.60
N GLY A 200 -0.33 10.36 -11.12
CA GLY A 200 -0.14 10.58 -12.56
C GLY A 200 -1.30 10.04 -13.42
N LYS A 201 -2.52 10.01 -12.88
CA LYS A 201 -3.71 9.42 -13.50
C LYS A 201 -4.96 10.23 -13.18
N ASN A 202 -5.88 10.28 -14.14
CA ASN A 202 -7.25 10.75 -13.91
C ASN A 202 -8.18 9.60 -13.49
N SER A 203 -9.44 9.91 -13.24
CA SER A 203 -10.43 8.92 -12.79
C SER A 203 -10.72 7.82 -13.81
N TYR A 204 -10.70 8.12 -15.11
CA TYR A 204 -10.86 7.11 -16.16
C TYR A 204 -9.70 6.10 -16.15
N HIS A 205 -8.46 6.58 -16.01
CA HIS A 205 -7.28 5.74 -15.90
C HIS A 205 -7.33 4.88 -14.64
N SER A 206 -7.68 5.49 -13.51
CA SER A 206 -7.78 4.79 -12.22
C SER A 206 -8.86 3.71 -12.23
N LEU A 207 -10.03 3.99 -12.83
CA LEU A 207 -11.09 3.00 -13.03
C LEU A 207 -10.63 1.86 -13.93
N ARG A 208 -9.94 2.17 -15.05
CA ARG A 208 -9.44 1.15 -15.98
C ARG A 208 -8.43 0.21 -15.31
N LEU A 209 -7.50 0.76 -14.51
CA LEU A 209 -6.52 -0.01 -13.74
C LEU A 209 -7.19 -0.87 -12.67
N THR A 210 -8.17 -0.32 -11.97
CA THR A 210 -8.89 -1.03 -10.91
C THR A 210 -9.74 -2.15 -11.48
N GLY A 211 -10.49 -1.88 -12.57
CA GLY A 211 -11.27 -2.92 -13.27
C GLY A 211 -10.42 -3.97 -13.96
N GLY A 212 -9.15 -3.66 -14.27
CA GLY A 212 -8.18 -4.57 -14.86
C GLY A 212 -7.20 -5.20 -13.86
N VAL A 213 -7.50 -5.16 -12.56
CA VAL A 213 -6.58 -5.66 -11.52
C VAL A 213 -6.22 -7.15 -11.68
N ALA A 214 -7.11 -7.95 -12.25
CA ALA A 214 -6.84 -9.34 -12.60
C ALA A 214 -5.60 -9.50 -13.50
N THR A 215 -5.42 -8.60 -14.48
CA THR A 215 -4.25 -8.62 -15.38
C THR A 215 -2.94 -8.39 -14.59
N LEU A 216 -2.97 -7.55 -13.54
CA LEU A 216 -1.81 -7.38 -12.65
C LEU A 216 -1.55 -8.65 -11.84
N VAL A 217 -2.59 -9.29 -11.31
CA VAL A 217 -2.47 -10.56 -10.55
C VAL A 217 -1.95 -11.69 -11.45
N GLU A 218 -2.38 -11.76 -12.71
CA GLU A 218 -1.94 -12.73 -13.70
C GLU A 218 -0.43 -12.63 -14.04
N THR A 219 0.22 -11.50 -13.73
CA THR A 219 1.69 -11.39 -13.87
C THR A 219 2.44 -12.32 -12.91
N GLY A 220 1.76 -12.83 -11.88
CA GLY A 220 2.33 -13.66 -10.83
C GLY A 220 3.08 -12.89 -9.74
N TRP A 221 3.25 -11.58 -9.87
CA TRP A 221 3.76 -10.74 -8.78
C TRP A 221 2.67 -10.44 -7.74
N PRO A 222 3.00 -10.41 -6.43
CA PRO A 222 2.09 -9.91 -5.41
C PRO A 222 1.64 -8.48 -5.71
N VAL A 223 0.33 -8.23 -5.69
CA VAL A 223 -0.26 -6.92 -5.99
C VAL A 223 -0.68 -6.23 -4.71
N LEU A 224 -0.26 -4.97 -4.51
CA LEU A 224 -0.82 -4.04 -3.54
C LEU A 224 -1.98 -3.27 -4.18
N LEU A 225 -3.08 -3.11 -3.44
CA LEU A 225 -4.16 -2.19 -3.78
C LEU A 225 -4.23 -1.04 -2.76
N ALA A 226 -4.03 0.20 -3.22
CA ALA A 226 -4.07 1.40 -2.40
C ALA A 226 -5.12 2.39 -2.91
N VAL A 227 -6.41 2.09 -2.71
CA VAL A 227 -7.54 2.90 -3.24
C VAL A 227 -8.32 3.65 -2.16
N SER A 228 -7.94 3.51 -0.89
CA SER A 228 -8.71 4.04 0.24
C SER A 228 -8.95 5.54 0.13
N ASN A 229 -10.21 5.92 0.02
CA ASN A 229 -10.71 7.29 -0.05
C ASN A 229 -10.11 8.14 -1.20
N LYS A 230 -9.63 7.52 -2.28
CA LYS A 230 -9.04 8.22 -3.43
C LYS A 230 -10.07 9.04 -4.21
N LYS A 231 -9.58 10.02 -4.97
CA LYS A 231 -10.38 11.01 -5.70
C LYS A 231 -11.24 10.36 -6.78
N PHE A 232 -10.69 9.38 -7.51
CA PHE A 232 -11.44 8.69 -8.57
C PHE A 232 -12.73 8.01 -8.06
N ILE A 233 -12.76 7.55 -6.79
CA ILE A 233 -13.96 6.96 -6.19
C ILE A 233 -15.03 8.05 -6.02
N ALA A 234 -14.66 9.23 -5.50
CA ALA A 234 -15.60 10.34 -5.34
C ALA A 234 -16.18 10.77 -6.69
N GLU A 235 -15.33 10.96 -7.69
CA GLU A 235 -15.75 11.37 -9.03
C GLU A 235 -16.65 10.31 -9.69
N THR A 236 -16.34 9.03 -9.52
CA THR A 236 -17.16 7.93 -10.05
C THR A 236 -18.56 7.88 -9.44
N LEU A 237 -18.67 8.20 -8.17
CA LEU A 237 -19.94 8.18 -7.44
C LEU A 237 -20.68 9.52 -7.45
N GLY A 238 -20.13 10.55 -8.11
CA GLY A 238 -20.72 11.90 -8.13
C GLY A 238 -20.75 12.55 -6.74
N LEU A 239 -19.75 12.29 -5.90
CA LEU A 239 -19.68 12.79 -4.54
C LEU A 239 -18.88 14.09 -4.48
N ASP A 240 -19.54 15.18 -4.09
CA ASP A 240 -18.93 16.50 -3.88
C ASP A 240 -18.45 16.72 -2.44
N GLY A 241 -18.43 15.68 -1.63
CA GLY A 241 -18.40 15.82 -0.21
C GLY A 241 -17.17 15.28 0.51
N LYS A 242 -17.41 14.96 1.77
CA LYS A 242 -16.42 14.49 2.73
C LYS A 242 -15.83 13.13 2.30
N LYS A 243 -14.61 12.85 2.72
CA LYS A 243 -13.95 11.55 2.46
C LYS A 243 -14.70 10.35 3.04
N SER A 244 -15.44 10.55 4.16
CA SER A 244 -16.33 9.55 4.74
C SER A 244 -17.34 8.99 3.75
N ASP A 245 -17.77 9.80 2.79
CA ASP A 245 -18.77 9.40 1.80
C ASP A 245 -18.19 8.40 0.78
N ARG A 246 -16.85 8.29 0.70
CA ARG A 246 -16.13 7.37 -0.20
C ARG A 246 -15.96 5.95 0.34
N VAL A 247 -16.36 5.70 1.58
CA VAL A 247 -16.15 4.42 2.27
C VAL A 247 -16.80 3.28 1.49
N THR A 248 -18.06 3.41 1.09
CA THR A 248 -18.78 2.36 0.34
C THR A 248 -18.05 2.03 -0.98
N GLY A 249 -17.64 3.04 -1.74
CA GLY A 249 -16.88 2.83 -2.98
C GLY A 249 -15.52 2.18 -2.73
N THR A 250 -14.82 2.60 -1.68
CA THR A 250 -13.56 1.99 -1.25
C THR A 250 -13.73 0.51 -0.92
N LEU A 251 -14.72 0.15 -0.10
CA LEU A 251 -14.97 -1.22 0.32
C LEU A 251 -15.43 -2.11 -0.85
N THR A 252 -16.28 -1.58 -1.74
CA THR A 252 -16.70 -2.29 -2.96
C THR A 252 -15.48 -2.59 -3.85
N THR A 253 -14.64 -1.60 -4.09
CA THR A 253 -13.41 -1.77 -4.89
C THR A 253 -12.45 -2.77 -4.25
N THR A 254 -12.31 -2.71 -2.93
CA THR A 254 -11.51 -3.66 -2.15
C THR A 254 -12.04 -5.09 -2.26
N ALA A 255 -13.37 -5.28 -2.18
CA ALA A 255 -13.98 -6.60 -2.33
C ALA A 255 -13.69 -7.21 -3.70
N VAL A 256 -13.86 -6.42 -4.78
CA VAL A 256 -13.57 -6.88 -6.15
C VAL A 256 -12.10 -7.26 -6.29
N ALA A 257 -11.20 -6.40 -5.85
CA ALA A 257 -9.76 -6.65 -5.98
C ALA A 257 -9.28 -7.84 -5.14
N ALA A 258 -9.81 -8.01 -3.92
CA ALA A 258 -9.53 -9.19 -3.10
C ALA A 258 -10.08 -10.46 -3.75
N TRP A 259 -11.26 -10.38 -4.40
CA TRP A 259 -11.82 -11.49 -5.17
C TRP A 259 -10.91 -11.90 -6.33
N GLU A 260 -10.30 -10.94 -7.03
CA GLU A 260 -9.34 -11.19 -8.12
C GLU A 260 -7.98 -11.68 -7.63
N GLY A 261 -7.66 -11.56 -6.33
CA GLY A 261 -6.47 -12.15 -5.73
C GLY A 261 -5.34 -11.17 -5.42
N VAL A 262 -5.63 -9.90 -5.21
CA VAL A 262 -4.61 -8.96 -4.68
C VAL A 262 -4.06 -9.47 -3.35
N ARG A 263 -2.76 -9.23 -3.12
CA ARG A 263 -2.06 -9.81 -1.99
C ARG A 263 -2.06 -8.92 -0.75
N LEU A 264 -2.14 -7.61 -0.93
CA LEU A 264 -2.14 -6.64 0.16
C LEU A 264 -3.10 -5.49 -0.18
N VAL A 265 -3.88 -5.05 0.80
CA VAL A 265 -4.75 -3.87 0.69
C VAL A 265 -4.28 -2.82 1.68
N ARG A 266 -4.12 -1.58 1.23
CA ARG A 266 -3.75 -0.43 2.06
C ARG A 266 -4.98 0.45 2.33
N ALA A 267 -5.36 0.61 3.61
CA ALA A 267 -6.61 1.24 3.98
C ALA A 267 -6.52 2.13 5.24
N HIS A 268 -7.41 3.14 5.32
CA HIS A 268 -7.59 3.96 6.52
C HIS A 268 -8.57 3.30 7.50
N ASP A 269 -9.69 2.76 6.99
CA ASP A 269 -10.70 2.08 7.80
C ASP A 269 -10.37 0.59 7.88
N VAL A 270 -9.60 0.23 8.90
CA VAL A 270 -9.11 -1.14 9.10
C VAL A 270 -10.26 -2.08 9.43
N ALA A 271 -11.14 -1.70 10.37
CA ALA A 271 -12.22 -2.55 10.84
C ALA A 271 -13.18 -2.94 9.70
N ALA A 272 -13.66 -1.97 8.93
CA ALA A 272 -14.56 -2.23 7.81
C ALA A 272 -13.85 -3.00 6.69
N THR A 273 -12.57 -2.67 6.39
CA THR A 273 -11.79 -3.38 5.38
C THR A 273 -11.54 -4.84 5.78
N ARG A 274 -11.23 -5.12 7.05
CA ARG A 274 -11.05 -6.49 7.57
C ARG A 274 -12.32 -7.32 7.38
N GLN A 275 -13.50 -6.77 7.67
CA GLN A 275 -14.77 -7.45 7.45
C GLN A 275 -14.97 -7.82 5.96
N VAL A 276 -14.63 -6.91 5.05
CA VAL A 276 -14.71 -7.17 3.60
C VAL A 276 -13.76 -8.31 3.20
N LEU A 277 -12.50 -8.27 3.64
CA LEU A 277 -11.52 -9.29 3.31
C LEU A 277 -11.91 -10.66 3.89
N ASP A 278 -12.41 -10.70 5.12
CA ASP A 278 -12.90 -11.92 5.76
C ASP A 278 -14.11 -12.49 5.02
N MET A 279 -15.03 -11.63 4.54
CA MET A 279 -16.20 -12.05 3.78
C MET A 279 -15.78 -12.62 2.41
N VAL A 280 -14.87 -11.93 1.68
CA VAL A 280 -14.35 -12.43 0.40
C VAL A 280 -13.64 -13.76 0.56
N ALA A 281 -12.79 -13.90 1.57
CA ALA A 281 -12.09 -15.15 1.84
C ALA A 281 -13.07 -16.28 2.24
N GLY A 282 -14.14 -15.94 2.98
CA GLY A 282 -15.23 -16.87 3.29
C GLY A 282 -15.97 -17.37 2.05
N LEU A 283 -16.33 -16.46 1.16
CA LEU A 283 -16.99 -16.79 -0.11
C LEU A 283 -16.15 -17.68 -1.00
N ARG A 284 -14.82 -17.42 -1.05
CA ARG A 284 -13.88 -18.19 -1.87
C ARG A 284 -13.61 -19.59 -1.33
N SER A 285 -13.45 -19.72 -0.02
CA SER A 285 -13.09 -20.99 0.64
C SER A 285 -14.31 -21.83 1.05
N GLY A 286 -15.50 -21.23 1.14
CA GLY A 286 -16.67 -21.87 1.76
C GLY A 286 -16.55 -22.03 3.28
N VAL A 287 -15.52 -21.42 3.91
CA VAL A 287 -15.25 -21.56 5.36
C VAL A 287 -15.38 -20.20 6.06
N PRO A 288 -16.23 -20.08 7.10
CA PRO A 288 -16.34 -18.84 7.87
C PRO A 288 -15.01 -18.41 8.51
N ALA A 289 -14.81 -17.09 8.66
CA ALA A 289 -13.58 -16.54 9.24
C ALA A 289 -13.26 -17.08 10.64
N LEU A 290 -14.28 -17.25 11.48
CA LEU A 290 -14.13 -17.82 12.83
C LEU A 290 -13.51 -19.22 12.80
N ALA A 291 -13.98 -20.08 11.87
CA ALA A 291 -13.44 -21.42 11.71
C ALA A 291 -12.01 -21.42 11.14
N ARG A 292 -11.69 -20.50 10.20
CA ARG A 292 -10.33 -20.35 9.66
C ARG A 292 -9.31 -19.94 10.73
N ARG A 293 -9.69 -18.99 11.63
CA ARG A 293 -8.81 -18.53 12.73
C ARG A 293 -8.58 -19.62 13.78
N ALA A 294 -9.49 -20.58 13.92
CA ALA A 294 -9.34 -21.72 14.84
C ALA A 294 -8.42 -22.83 14.28
N LEU A 295 -8.11 -22.78 12.97
CA LEU A 295 -7.27 -23.77 12.29
C LEU A 295 -5.84 -23.26 12.00
N ALA A 296 -5.59 -21.95 12.17
CA ALA A 296 -4.30 -21.30 12.01
C ALA A 296 -3.53 -21.22 13.34
#